data_52e3dc233c8fdaad7576c5cac9bc4eca
#
_entry.id   52e3dc233c8fdaad7576c5cac9bc4eca
#
_cell.length_a   1.000
_cell.length_b   1.000
_cell.length_c   1.000
_cell.angle_alpha   90.00
_cell.angle_beta   90.00
_cell.angle_gamma   90.00
#
_symmetry.space_group_name_H-M   'P 1'
#
loop_
_entity.id
_entity.type
_entity.pdbx_description
1 polymer ?
#
loop_
_entity_poly.entity_id
_entity_poly.type
_entity_poly.pdbx_seq_one_letter_code
_entity_poly.pdbx_strand_id
1 'polypeptide(L)'
;MNILAVDTAGKTAGVALLQDDRLLYEVYLDAGMTHSETLMPMIDTCLKMCGLTCADIDLYAVNAGPGSFTGLRIGLAAVKGLAFPRETLCAPVSTLEALAAAHTGEGTVLCALDARRAQVYSAAFDLATHARLLDDDARAVTDLADFVENCKKPLFFVGDGAGLCYNKYSNVPGVLQTPPALRGGRAAAVALVAKQMSAAGQAVLPEALLPDYHRLSQAERERAERLAAEAAANKQ
;
A
#
# COMPACT_ATOMS: atom_id res chain seq x y z
N MET A 1 -21.20 -1.76 -9.90
CA MET A 1 -20.23 -2.59 -9.14
C MET A 1 -19.83 -1.84 -7.88
N ASN A 2 -20.06 -2.42 -6.73
CA ASN A 2 -19.69 -1.85 -5.42
C ASN A 2 -18.36 -2.47 -4.96
N ILE A 3 -17.34 -1.63 -4.79
CA ILE A 3 -16.01 -2.05 -4.32
C ILE A 3 -15.78 -1.47 -2.93
N LEU A 4 -15.61 -2.34 -1.93
CA LEU A 4 -15.15 -1.94 -0.60
C LEU A 4 -13.64 -2.13 -0.51
N ALA A 5 -12.92 -1.03 -0.33
CA ALA A 5 -11.46 -1.02 -0.28
C ALA A 5 -10.94 -0.69 1.13
N VAL A 6 -9.84 -1.33 1.49
CA VAL A 6 -9.18 -1.21 2.79
C VAL A 6 -7.70 -0.90 2.59
N ASP A 7 -7.20 0.07 3.32
CA ASP A 7 -5.77 0.37 3.44
C ASP A 7 -5.34 0.31 4.91
N THR A 8 -4.43 -0.60 5.21
CA THR A 8 -3.80 -0.77 6.53
C THR A 8 -2.30 -1.03 6.39
N ALA A 9 -1.73 -0.78 5.21
CA ALA A 9 -0.35 -1.12 4.90
C ALA A 9 0.69 -0.20 5.57
N GLY A 10 0.30 1.03 5.92
CA GLY A 10 1.15 2.04 6.56
C GLY A 10 0.77 2.33 8.01
N LYS A 11 1.06 3.54 8.46
CA LYS A 11 0.68 4.06 9.77
C LYS A 11 -0.81 4.45 9.84
N THR A 12 -1.40 4.72 8.69
CA THR A 12 -2.76 5.20 8.52
C THR A 12 -3.71 4.05 8.26
N ALA A 13 -4.96 4.19 8.69
CA ALA A 13 -6.04 3.28 8.32
C ALA A 13 -7.00 4.01 7.37
N GLY A 14 -7.45 3.30 6.34
CA GLY A 14 -8.41 3.82 5.36
C GLY A 14 -9.45 2.79 4.96
N VAL A 15 -10.68 3.27 4.73
CA VAL A 15 -11.76 2.50 4.12
C VAL A 15 -12.44 3.37 3.09
N ALA A 16 -12.73 2.82 1.91
CA ALA A 16 -13.48 3.51 0.87
C ALA A 16 -14.53 2.59 0.24
N LEU A 17 -15.61 3.20 -0.21
CA LEU A 17 -16.64 2.54 -1.02
C LEU A 17 -16.75 3.26 -2.36
N LEU A 18 -16.41 2.54 -3.41
CA LEU A 18 -16.55 2.99 -4.81
C LEU A 18 -17.74 2.26 -5.43
N GLN A 19 -18.68 3.00 -6.03
CA GLN A 19 -19.77 2.47 -6.83
C GLN A 19 -19.54 2.88 -8.29
N ASP A 20 -19.24 1.94 -9.14
CA ASP A 20 -18.79 2.14 -10.52
C ASP A 20 -17.59 3.10 -10.61
N ASP A 21 -17.80 4.37 -10.93
CA ASP A 21 -16.77 5.42 -10.97
C ASP A 21 -16.99 6.50 -9.90
N ARG A 22 -17.98 6.31 -9.04
CA ARG A 22 -18.33 7.27 -8.01
C ARG A 22 -17.83 6.84 -6.65
N LEU A 23 -16.96 7.64 -6.05
CA LEU A 23 -16.59 7.50 -4.66
C LEU A 23 -17.77 7.91 -3.76
N LEU A 24 -18.40 6.95 -3.10
CA LEU A 24 -19.53 7.20 -2.19
C LEU A 24 -19.06 7.62 -0.80
N TYR A 25 -18.00 6.99 -0.32
CA TYR A 25 -17.47 7.21 1.01
C TYR A 25 -15.97 6.96 1.05
N GLU A 26 -15.25 7.75 1.81
CA GLU A 26 -13.89 7.47 2.21
C GLU A 26 -13.64 8.00 3.60
N VAL A 27 -12.94 7.24 4.40
CA VAL A 27 -12.39 7.65 5.69
C VAL A 27 -10.90 7.37 5.72
N TYR A 28 -10.16 8.34 6.21
CA TYR A 28 -8.72 8.29 6.43
C TYR A 28 -8.45 8.62 7.88
N LEU A 29 -7.69 7.79 8.57
CA LEU A 29 -7.37 7.95 9.99
C LEU A 29 -5.85 7.88 10.22
N ASP A 30 -5.28 8.96 10.76
CA ASP A 30 -3.89 9.05 11.21
C ASP A 30 -3.88 9.57 12.65
N ALA A 31 -4.41 8.76 13.58
CA ALA A 31 -4.57 9.13 14.99
C ALA A 31 -3.67 8.31 15.94
N GLY A 32 -2.75 7.50 15.40
CA GLY A 32 -1.87 6.65 16.19
C GLY A 32 -2.58 5.47 16.89
N MET A 33 -3.84 5.19 16.51
CA MET A 33 -4.59 4.03 17.01
C MET A 33 -4.19 2.76 16.27
N THR A 34 -4.43 1.60 16.88
CA THR A 34 -4.16 0.33 16.22
C THR A 34 -5.21 0.00 15.16
N HIS A 35 -4.78 -0.57 14.04
CA HIS A 35 -5.69 -0.97 12.94
C HIS A 35 -6.74 -1.99 13.40
N SER A 36 -6.40 -2.86 14.36
CA SER A 36 -7.33 -3.86 14.91
C SER A 36 -8.50 -3.23 15.67
N GLU A 37 -8.32 -2.04 16.25
CA GLU A 37 -9.38 -1.32 16.96
C GLU A 37 -10.25 -0.50 16.00
N THR A 38 -9.66 0.04 14.92
CA THR A 38 -10.31 1.06 14.09
C THR A 38 -10.94 0.51 12.83
N LEU A 39 -10.38 -0.54 12.21
CA LEU A 39 -10.76 -0.98 10.89
C LEU A 39 -12.23 -1.44 10.79
N MET A 40 -12.66 -2.36 11.66
CA MET A 40 -14.03 -2.88 11.59
C MET A 40 -15.09 -1.81 11.89
N PRO A 41 -14.94 -0.91 12.88
CA PRO A 41 -15.82 0.25 13.05
C PRO A 41 -15.87 1.17 11.83
N MET A 42 -14.74 1.40 11.13
CA MET A 42 -14.71 2.21 9.92
C MET A 42 -15.50 1.55 8.78
N ILE A 43 -15.35 0.23 8.58
CA ILE A 43 -16.11 -0.55 7.59
C ILE A 43 -17.61 -0.51 7.91
N ASP A 44 -18.00 -0.77 9.14
CA ASP A 44 -19.40 -0.73 9.59
C ASP A 44 -20.03 0.65 9.34
N THR A 45 -19.30 1.71 9.71
CA THR A 45 -19.74 3.09 9.47
C THR A 45 -19.89 3.39 7.98
N CYS A 46 -18.91 2.98 7.16
CA CYS A 46 -18.95 3.16 5.71
C CYS A 46 -20.21 2.52 5.10
N LEU A 47 -20.47 1.26 5.42
CA LEU A 47 -21.64 0.53 4.90
C LEU A 47 -22.96 1.19 5.35
N LYS A 48 -23.10 1.53 6.63
CA LYS A 48 -24.29 2.19 7.18
C LYS A 48 -24.55 3.56 6.54
N MET A 49 -23.52 4.38 6.38
CA MET A 49 -23.65 5.71 5.78
C MET A 49 -24.04 5.66 4.30
N CYS A 50 -23.66 4.58 3.61
CA CYS A 50 -24.03 4.35 2.21
C CYS A 50 -25.35 3.57 2.04
N GLY A 51 -25.99 3.11 3.13
CA GLY A 51 -27.22 2.31 3.07
C GLY A 51 -27.00 0.92 2.46
N LEU A 52 -25.78 0.36 2.59
CA LEU A 52 -25.38 -0.92 2.04
C LEU A 52 -25.03 -1.91 3.15
N THR A 53 -25.01 -3.18 2.78
CA THR A 53 -24.57 -4.32 3.61
C THR A 53 -23.40 -5.04 2.94
N CYS A 54 -22.76 -5.98 3.63
CA CYS A 54 -21.74 -6.84 3.01
C CYS A 54 -22.32 -7.67 1.83
N ALA A 55 -23.62 -7.87 1.77
CA ALA A 55 -24.26 -8.60 0.67
C ALA A 55 -24.30 -7.81 -0.64
N ASP A 56 -24.17 -6.50 -0.57
CA ASP A 56 -24.22 -5.59 -1.70
C ASP A 56 -22.83 -5.30 -2.30
N ILE A 57 -21.77 -5.88 -1.72
CA ILE A 57 -20.38 -5.71 -2.18
C ILE A 57 -20.06 -6.75 -3.24
N ASP A 58 -19.64 -6.28 -4.41
CA ASP A 58 -19.27 -7.10 -5.56
C ASP A 58 -17.78 -7.47 -5.57
N LEU A 59 -16.93 -6.62 -4.98
CA LEU A 59 -15.48 -6.81 -4.90
C LEU A 59 -14.94 -6.21 -3.61
N TYR A 60 -14.14 -6.98 -2.89
CA TYR A 60 -13.33 -6.46 -1.80
C TYR A 60 -11.92 -6.17 -2.28
N ALA A 61 -11.34 -5.05 -1.86
CA ALA A 61 -9.99 -4.64 -2.21
C ALA A 61 -9.15 -4.38 -0.95
N VAL A 62 -7.90 -4.77 -0.97
CA VAL A 62 -6.99 -4.54 0.15
C VAL A 62 -5.56 -4.42 -0.33
N ASN A 63 -4.78 -3.53 0.29
CA ASN A 63 -3.34 -3.52 0.08
C ASN A 63 -2.75 -4.85 0.58
N ALA A 64 -2.18 -5.63 -0.35
CA ALA A 64 -1.55 -6.91 -0.04
C ALA A 64 -0.07 -6.78 0.32
N GLY A 65 0.55 -5.65 0.00
CA GLY A 65 1.96 -5.35 0.23
C GLY A 65 2.57 -4.49 -0.88
N PRO A 66 3.81 -4.04 -0.66
CA PRO A 66 4.58 -4.10 0.59
C PRO A 66 4.01 -3.17 1.69
N GLY A 67 4.46 -3.37 2.95
CA GLY A 67 4.02 -2.52 4.06
C GLY A 67 4.26 -3.10 5.45
N SER A 68 3.56 -2.55 6.43
CA SER A 68 3.56 -3.02 7.81
C SER A 68 3.07 -4.46 7.91
N PHE A 69 3.92 -5.36 8.40
CA PHE A 69 3.61 -6.78 8.55
C PHE A 69 2.32 -7.04 9.34
N THR A 70 2.14 -6.32 10.45
CA THR A 70 0.92 -6.41 11.28
C THR A 70 -0.28 -5.79 10.56
N GLY A 71 -0.09 -4.60 9.98
CA GLY A 71 -1.16 -3.89 9.29
C GLY A 71 -1.73 -4.68 8.10
N LEU A 72 -0.86 -5.21 7.23
CA LEU A 72 -1.26 -6.05 6.10
C LEU A 72 -2.09 -7.27 6.55
N ARG A 73 -1.65 -7.96 7.62
CA ARG A 73 -2.39 -9.12 8.15
C ARG A 73 -3.76 -8.75 8.69
N ILE A 74 -3.90 -7.60 9.35
CA ILE A 74 -5.20 -7.12 9.86
C ILE A 74 -6.15 -6.84 8.70
N GLY A 75 -5.71 -6.09 7.68
CA GLY A 75 -6.52 -5.77 6.50
C GLY A 75 -6.93 -7.02 5.73
N LEU A 76 -5.96 -7.89 5.42
CA LEU A 76 -6.20 -9.15 4.71
C LEU A 76 -7.15 -10.07 5.48
N ALA A 77 -6.99 -10.22 6.80
CA ALA A 77 -7.87 -11.05 7.62
C ALA A 77 -9.31 -10.49 7.66
N ALA A 78 -9.47 -9.17 7.80
CA ALA A 78 -10.77 -8.52 7.76
C ALA A 78 -11.47 -8.73 6.43
N VAL A 79 -10.78 -8.47 5.31
CA VAL A 79 -11.32 -8.65 3.97
C VAL A 79 -11.67 -10.11 3.69
N LYS A 80 -10.79 -11.06 4.04
CA LYS A 80 -11.11 -12.50 3.93
C LYS A 80 -12.37 -12.87 4.70
N GLY A 81 -12.48 -12.43 5.94
CA GLY A 81 -13.64 -12.73 6.79
C GLY A 81 -14.95 -12.17 6.23
N LEU A 82 -14.92 -10.98 5.64
CA LEU A 82 -16.09 -10.35 5.01
C LEU A 82 -16.48 -11.01 3.68
N ALA A 83 -15.50 -11.41 2.87
CA ALA A 83 -15.70 -11.99 1.55
C ALA A 83 -16.10 -13.47 1.60
N PHE A 84 -15.59 -14.23 2.58
CA PHE A 84 -15.69 -15.68 2.67
C PHE A 84 -17.13 -16.24 2.64
N PRO A 85 -18.13 -15.66 3.35
CA PRO A 85 -19.48 -16.25 3.40
C PRO A 85 -20.21 -16.29 2.05
N ARG A 86 -19.78 -15.45 1.08
CA ARG A 86 -20.40 -15.35 -0.25
C ARG A 86 -19.39 -15.65 -1.37
N GLU A 87 -18.20 -16.05 -1.04
CA GLU A 87 -17.11 -16.27 -1.99
C GLU A 87 -16.87 -15.03 -2.89
N THR A 88 -17.14 -13.82 -2.34
CA THR A 88 -16.96 -12.58 -3.08
C THR A 88 -15.48 -12.41 -3.45
N LEU A 89 -15.21 -12.05 -4.71
CA LEU A 89 -13.83 -11.87 -5.18
C LEU A 89 -13.10 -10.76 -4.40
N CYS A 90 -11.79 -10.94 -4.29
CA CYS A 90 -10.88 -10.03 -3.62
C CYS A 90 -9.78 -9.57 -4.58
N ALA A 91 -9.39 -8.31 -4.51
CA ALA A 91 -8.26 -7.75 -5.24
C ALA A 91 -7.08 -7.50 -4.28
N PRO A 92 -5.97 -8.26 -4.39
CA PRO A 92 -4.73 -8.00 -3.67
C PRO A 92 -3.94 -6.88 -4.36
N VAL A 93 -4.10 -5.65 -3.91
CA VAL A 93 -3.51 -4.46 -4.55
C VAL A 93 -2.10 -4.22 -4.04
N SER A 94 -1.15 -3.87 -4.95
CA SER A 94 0.15 -3.33 -4.54
C SER A 94 -0.03 -2.01 -3.80
N THR A 95 0.54 -1.91 -2.61
CA THR A 95 0.48 -0.68 -1.80
C THR A 95 1.13 0.50 -2.52
N LEU A 96 2.23 0.25 -3.23
CA LEU A 96 2.97 1.29 -3.94
C LEU A 96 2.22 1.74 -5.21
N GLU A 97 1.53 0.82 -5.88
CA GLU A 97 0.66 1.17 -7.00
C GLU A 97 -0.56 1.98 -6.56
N ALA A 98 -1.20 1.62 -5.45
CA ALA A 98 -2.28 2.40 -4.87
C ALA A 98 -1.82 3.82 -4.46
N LEU A 99 -0.62 3.96 -3.89
CA LEU A 99 -0.03 5.27 -3.60
C LEU A 99 0.14 6.10 -4.86
N ALA A 100 0.62 5.51 -5.95
CA ALA A 100 0.77 6.21 -7.22
C ALA A 100 -0.57 6.62 -7.82
N ALA A 101 -1.57 5.73 -7.79
CA ALA A 101 -2.91 5.96 -8.36
C ALA A 101 -3.69 7.10 -7.68
N ALA A 102 -3.28 7.53 -6.48
CA ALA A 102 -3.83 8.70 -5.81
C ALA A 102 -3.36 10.04 -6.41
N HIS A 103 -2.40 10.01 -7.34
CA HIS A 103 -1.76 11.19 -7.90
C HIS A 103 -1.85 11.19 -9.43
N THR A 104 -2.05 12.36 -10.01
CA THR A 104 -2.11 12.58 -11.46
C THR A 104 -1.33 13.83 -11.84
N GLY A 105 -0.85 13.91 -13.08
CA GLY A 105 -0.14 15.10 -13.56
C GLY A 105 0.98 14.74 -14.52
N GLU A 106 2.02 15.54 -14.53
CA GLU A 106 3.21 15.30 -15.32
C GLU A 106 4.40 14.94 -14.42
N GLY A 107 5.35 14.19 -14.99
CA GLY A 107 6.57 13.80 -14.29
C GLY A 107 6.50 12.40 -13.70
N THR A 108 7.24 12.18 -12.62
CA THR A 108 7.38 10.89 -11.96
C THR A 108 6.93 10.97 -10.51
N VAL A 109 6.21 9.96 -10.03
CA VAL A 109 6.00 9.71 -8.61
C VAL A 109 6.82 8.51 -8.16
N LEU A 110 7.64 8.69 -7.12
CA LEU A 110 8.32 7.63 -6.42
C LEU A 110 7.60 7.38 -5.10
N CYS A 111 6.95 6.24 -5.03
CA CYS A 111 6.27 5.75 -3.84
C CYS A 111 7.31 5.13 -2.91
N ALA A 112 7.31 5.52 -1.64
CA ALA A 112 8.26 5.04 -0.65
C ALA A 112 7.57 4.79 0.69
N LEU A 113 7.65 3.56 1.20
CA LEU A 113 7.22 3.20 2.55
C LEU A 113 8.44 2.90 3.42
N ASP A 114 8.43 3.36 4.66
CA ASP A 114 9.53 3.16 5.61
C ASP A 114 9.71 1.66 5.95
N ALA A 115 10.76 1.05 5.40
CA ALA A 115 11.15 -0.34 5.69
C ALA A 115 12.10 -0.47 6.88
N ARG A 116 12.34 0.65 7.64
CA ARG A 116 13.30 0.77 8.73
C ARG A 116 14.76 0.67 8.28
N ARG A 117 15.71 1.05 9.18
CA ARG A 117 17.16 0.97 8.94
C ARG A 117 17.62 1.69 7.66
N ALA A 118 17.10 2.90 7.39
CA ALA A 118 17.36 3.70 6.19
C ALA A 118 17.05 2.97 4.86
N GLN A 119 16.12 2.02 4.89
CA GLN A 119 15.56 1.37 3.71
C GLN A 119 14.11 1.78 3.51
N VAL A 120 13.67 1.72 2.25
CA VAL A 120 12.29 1.94 1.85
C VAL A 120 11.81 0.80 0.95
N TYR A 121 10.55 0.42 1.08
CA TYR A 121 9.87 -0.24 -0.02
C TYR A 121 9.56 0.82 -1.05
N SER A 122 9.98 0.63 -2.27
CA SER A 122 9.84 1.67 -3.29
C SER A 122 9.44 1.11 -4.65
N ALA A 123 8.63 1.88 -5.36
CA ALA A 123 8.32 1.74 -6.77
C ALA A 123 8.18 3.13 -7.39
N ALA A 124 8.25 3.25 -8.70
CA ALA A 124 8.05 4.53 -9.37
C ALA A 124 7.12 4.39 -10.57
N PHE A 125 6.39 5.46 -10.84
CA PHE A 125 5.39 5.50 -11.91
C PHE A 125 5.44 6.84 -12.65
N ASP A 126 5.12 6.81 -13.94
CA ASP A 126 4.83 8.02 -14.72
C ASP A 126 3.46 8.56 -14.31
N LEU A 127 3.38 9.83 -13.95
CA LEU A 127 2.14 10.44 -13.45
C LEU A 127 1.06 10.63 -14.52
N ALA A 128 1.43 10.69 -15.79
CA ALA A 128 0.47 10.91 -16.88
C ALA A 128 -0.15 9.60 -17.37
N THR A 129 0.64 8.51 -17.38
CA THR A 129 0.22 7.22 -17.95
C THR A 129 -0.02 6.15 -16.90
N HIS A 130 0.42 6.37 -15.66
CA HIS A 130 0.51 5.38 -14.59
C HIS A 130 1.37 4.15 -14.94
N ALA A 131 2.19 4.25 -15.99
CA ALA A 131 3.13 3.19 -16.32
C ALA A 131 4.16 3.02 -15.21
N ARG A 132 4.41 1.77 -14.82
CA ARG A 132 5.44 1.41 -13.83
C ARG A 132 6.83 1.63 -14.43
N LEU A 133 7.67 2.40 -13.74
CA LEU A 133 9.05 2.73 -14.12
C LEU A 133 10.09 2.02 -13.26
N LEU A 134 9.72 1.62 -12.06
CA LEU A 134 10.55 0.89 -11.10
C LEU A 134 9.66 -0.11 -10.35
N ASP A 135 10.08 -1.39 -10.32
CA ASP A 135 9.32 -2.45 -9.66
C ASP A 135 9.35 -2.34 -8.14
N ASP A 136 8.33 -2.92 -7.49
CA ASP A 136 8.22 -2.99 -6.04
C ASP A 136 9.40 -3.77 -5.47
N ASP A 137 10.17 -3.14 -4.57
CA ASP A 137 11.28 -3.81 -3.88
C ASP A 137 11.70 -3.04 -2.61
N ALA A 138 12.43 -3.71 -1.73
CA ALA A 138 13.06 -3.13 -0.55
C ALA A 138 14.49 -2.66 -0.90
N ARG A 139 14.73 -1.34 -0.87
CA ARG A 139 16.02 -0.72 -1.25
C ARG A 139 16.55 0.18 -0.16
N ALA A 140 17.87 0.32 -0.06
CA ALA A 140 18.44 1.44 0.67
C ALA A 140 18.07 2.74 -0.06
N VAL A 141 17.83 3.83 0.69
CA VAL A 141 17.52 5.13 0.06
C VAL A 141 18.63 5.56 -0.89
N THR A 142 19.89 5.20 -0.60
CA THR A 142 21.05 5.48 -1.45
C THR A 142 21.00 4.81 -2.81
N ASP A 143 20.38 3.65 -2.92
CA ASP A 143 20.34 2.86 -4.16
C ASP A 143 19.36 3.46 -5.20
N LEU A 144 18.59 4.45 -4.79
CA LEU A 144 17.69 5.20 -5.67
C LEU A 144 18.38 6.33 -6.44
N ALA A 145 19.67 6.60 -6.20
CA ALA A 145 20.38 7.77 -6.75
C ALA A 145 20.29 7.85 -8.27
N ASP A 146 20.69 6.79 -8.97
CA ASP A 146 20.69 6.75 -10.44
C ASP A 146 19.29 6.97 -11.02
N PHE A 147 18.26 6.36 -10.40
CA PHE A 147 16.87 6.55 -10.81
C PHE A 147 16.42 7.99 -10.59
N VAL A 148 16.71 8.57 -9.41
CA VAL A 148 16.33 9.95 -9.06
C VAL A 148 16.99 10.96 -9.97
N GLU A 149 18.23 10.76 -10.39
CA GLU A 149 18.93 11.65 -11.30
C GLU A 149 18.39 11.61 -12.72
N ASN A 150 18.03 10.42 -13.21
CA ASN A 150 17.70 10.18 -14.62
C ASN A 150 16.21 10.13 -14.95
N CYS A 151 15.31 10.03 -13.96
CA CYS A 151 13.86 9.96 -14.23
C CYS A 151 13.31 11.30 -14.74
N LYS A 152 12.15 11.22 -15.41
CA LYS A 152 11.40 12.41 -15.89
C LYS A 152 10.99 13.30 -14.73
N LYS A 153 11.23 14.59 -14.88
CA LYS A 153 10.87 15.62 -13.88
C LYS A 153 9.57 16.33 -14.25
N PRO A 154 8.83 16.87 -13.27
CA PRO A 154 9.14 16.87 -11.82
C PRO A 154 9.06 15.48 -11.19
N LEU A 155 9.82 15.26 -10.11
CA LEU A 155 9.79 14.05 -9.30
C LEU A 155 9.18 14.35 -7.93
N PHE A 156 8.16 13.58 -7.56
CA PHE A 156 7.48 13.65 -6.27
C PHE A 156 7.76 12.38 -5.45
N PHE A 157 7.91 12.54 -4.14
CA PHE A 157 7.96 11.42 -3.21
C PHE A 157 6.66 11.34 -2.41
N VAL A 158 6.04 10.16 -2.36
CA VAL A 158 4.81 9.87 -1.60
C VAL A 158 4.98 8.63 -0.73
N GLY A 159 4.09 8.43 0.24
CA GLY A 159 4.21 7.39 1.26
C GLY A 159 4.90 7.90 2.54
N ASP A 160 4.91 7.08 3.58
CA ASP A 160 5.48 7.45 4.88
C ASP A 160 7.01 7.45 4.90
N GLY A 161 7.66 6.84 3.91
CA GLY A 161 9.09 6.94 3.62
C GLY A 161 9.51 8.15 2.76
N ALA A 162 8.54 8.91 2.24
CA ALA A 162 8.82 10.06 1.35
C ALA A 162 9.75 11.11 1.98
N GLY A 163 9.66 11.32 3.30
CA GLY A 163 10.54 12.25 4.02
C GLY A 163 11.99 11.82 3.99
N LEU A 164 12.28 10.51 4.10
CA LEU A 164 13.64 9.97 4.02
C LEU A 164 14.24 10.23 2.63
N CYS A 165 13.46 9.95 1.58
CA CYS A 165 13.88 10.18 0.19
C CYS A 165 14.09 11.68 -0.08
N TYR A 166 13.13 12.53 0.30
CA TYR A 166 13.24 13.96 0.09
C TYR A 166 14.46 14.58 0.79
N ASN A 167 14.72 14.21 2.05
CA ASN A 167 15.88 14.71 2.78
C ASN A 167 17.21 14.34 2.09
N LYS A 168 17.28 13.19 1.43
CA LYS A 168 18.46 12.74 0.69
C LYS A 168 18.62 13.44 -0.65
N TYR A 169 17.53 13.72 -1.36
CA TYR A 169 17.53 14.10 -2.77
C TYR A 169 16.98 15.50 -3.04
N SER A 170 16.69 16.31 -2.01
CA SER A 170 16.12 17.66 -2.16
C SER A 170 16.97 18.61 -3.01
N ASN A 171 18.29 18.35 -3.12
CA ASN A 171 19.20 19.16 -3.93
C ASN A 171 19.23 18.78 -5.42
N VAL A 172 18.58 17.68 -5.81
CA VAL A 172 18.50 17.26 -7.22
C VAL A 172 17.48 18.14 -7.95
N PRO A 173 17.84 18.78 -9.07
CA PRO A 173 16.94 19.65 -9.80
C PRO A 173 15.64 18.93 -10.21
N GLY A 174 14.49 19.58 -9.99
CA GLY A 174 13.17 19.05 -10.32
C GLY A 174 12.60 18.04 -9.31
N VAL A 175 13.29 17.79 -8.19
CA VAL A 175 12.70 17.08 -7.04
C VAL A 175 11.82 18.06 -6.26
N LEU A 176 10.56 17.69 -6.07
CA LEU A 176 9.57 18.51 -5.38
C LEU A 176 9.07 17.83 -4.12
N GLN A 177 8.79 18.64 -3.11
CA GLN A 177 8.23 18.15 -1.86
C GLN A 177 6.73 17.98 -1.94
N THR A 178 6.24 16.76 -1.73
CA THR A 178 4.82 16.53 -1.51
C THR A 178 4.44 16.98 -0.08
N PRO A 179 3.38 17.78 0.09
CA PRO A 179 2.91 18.16 1.42
C PRO A 179 2.63 16.92 2.29
N PRO A 180 3.00 16.91 3.58
CA PRO A 180 2.82 15.74 4.45
C PRO A 180 1.40 15.17 4.46
N ALA A 181 0.38 16.03 4.46
CA ALA A 181 -1.03 15.64 4.45
C ALA A 181 -1.47 14.89 3.17
N LEU A 182 -0.68 14.96 2.09
CA LEU A 182 -0.98 14.32 0.79
C LEU A 182 -0.07 13.12 0.48
N ARG A 183 0.76 12.69 1.43
CA ARG A 183 1.71 11.57 1.23
C ARG A 183 1.11 10.22 1.54
N GLY A 184 0.08 10.17 2.39
CA GLY A 184 -0.50 8.92 2.89
C GLY A 184 -1.29 8.15 1.84
N GLY A 185 -1.39 6.85 2.02
CA GLY A 185 -2.25 6.00 1.21
C GLY A 185 -3.72 6.39 1.32
N ARG A 186 -4.46 6.16 0.25
CA ARG A 186 -5.89 6.47 0.15
C ARG A 186 -6.64 5.20 -0.25
N ALA A 187 -7.61 4.79 0.55
CA ALA A 187 -8.43 3.62 0.25
C ALA A 187 -9.23 3.76 -1.06
N ALA A 188 -9.59 4.98 -1.45
CA ALA A 188 -10.17 5.25 -2.75
C ALA A 188 -9.24 4.84 -3.91
N ALA A 189 -7.93 5.08 -3.79
CA ALA A 189 -6.96 4.67 -4.79
C ALA A 189 -6.80 3.14 -4.85
N VAL A 190 -6.86 2.46 -3.70
CA VAL A 190 -6.92 0.98 -3.65
C VAL A 190 -8.13 0.46 -4.43
N ALA A 191 -9.32 1.10 -4.29
CA ALA A 191 -10.52 0.74 -5.03
C ALA A 191 -10.36 0.95 -6.55
N LEU A 192 -9.70 2.03 -6.98
CA LEU A 192 -9.45 2.31 -8.40
C LEU A 192 -8.55 1.26 -9.05
N VAL A 193 -7.44 0.91 -8.40
CA VAL A 193 -6.55 -0.16 -8.88
C VAL A 193 -7.27 -1.50 -8.89
N ALA A 194 -8.02 -1.81 -7.82
CA ALA A 194 -8.81 -3.06 -7.73
C ALA A 194 -9.84 -3.20 -8.85
N LYS A 195 -10.48 -2.09 -9.26
CA LYS A 195 -11.40 -2.07 -10.41
C LYS A 195 -10.70 -2.49 -11.70
N GLN A 196 -9.49 -1.97 -11.94
CA GLN A 196 -8.68 -2.33 -13.11
C GLN A 196 -8.25 -3.81 -13.05
N MET A 197 -7.78 -4.28 -11.89
CA MET A 197 -7.43 -5.68 -11.66
C MET A 197 -8.61 -6.62 -11.92
N SER A 198 -9.81 -6.26 -11.46
CA SER A 198 -11.03 -7.04 -11.69
C SER A 198 -11.39 -7.11 -13.18
N ALA A 199 -11.30 -6.00 -13.89
CA ALA A 199 -11.52 -5.96 -15.33
C ALA A 199 -10.49 -6.79 -16.13
N ALA A 200 -9.26 -6.91 -15.62
CA ALA A 200 -8.20 -7.76 -16.16
C ALA A 200 -8.29 -9.24 -15.71
N GLY A 201 -9.30 -9.63 -14.92
CA GLY A 201 -9.46 -11.00 -14.41
C GLY A 201 -8.43 -11.40 -13.34
N GLN A 202 -7.85 -10.42 -12.64
CA GLN A 202 -6.80 -10.64 -11.61
C GLN A 202 -7.36 -10.70 -10.18
N ALA A 203 -8.67 -10.54 -10.00
CA ALA A 203 -9.31 -10.76 -8.72
C ALA A 203 -9.31 -12.25 -8.37
N VAL A 204 -9.15 -12.54 -7.09
CA VAL A 204 -8.99 -13.92 -6.57
C VAL A 204 -10.08 -14.27 -5.58
N LEU A 205 -10.31 -15.56 -5.33
CA LEU A 205 -11.14 -16.01 -4.25
C LEU A 205 -10.51 -15.69 -2.87
N PRO A 206 -11.31 -15.57 -1.81
CA PRO A 206 -10.80 -15.22 -0.48
C PRO A 206 -9.68 -16.13 0.03
N GLU A 207 -9.70 -17.43 -0.28
CA GLU A 207 -8.65 -18.38 0.11
C GLU A 207 -7.29 -18.01 -0.48
N ALA A 208 -7.28 -17.58 -1.76
CA ALA A 208 -6.09 -17.24 -2.51
C ALA A 208 -5.56 -15.83 -2.21
N LEU A 209 -6.30 -15.03 -1.42
CA LEU A 209 -5.84 -13.70 -1.00
C LEU A 209 -4.67 -13.84 -0.02
N LEU A 210 -3.46 -13.54 -0.43
CA LEU A 210 -2.23 -13.68 0.36
C LEU A 210 -1.48 -12.35 0.43
N PRO A 211 -0.68 -12.13 1.51
CA PRO A 211 0.20 -10.97 1.58
C PRO A 211 1.39 -11.13 0.63
N ASP A 212 1.79 -10.01 0.05
CA ASP A 212 3.01 -9.89 -0.76
C ASP A 212 4.15 -9.30 0.09
N TYR A 213 5.01 -10.18 0.59
CA TYR A 213 6.11 -9.81 1.47
C TYR A 213 7.42 -9.66 0.71
N HIS A 214 7.84 -8.43 0.47
CA HIS A 214 9.14 -8.12 -0.13
C HIS A 214 10.32 -8.23 0.87
N ARG A 215 10.07 -8.60 2.10
CA ARG A 215 11.10 -8.78 3.14
C ARG A 215 10.64 -9.79 4.18
N LEU A 216 11.59 -10.53 4.74
CA LEU A 216 11.32 -11.38 5.91
C LEU A 216 10.83 -10.55 7.09
N SER A 217 9.95 -11.10 7.92
CA SER A 217 9.53 -10.47 9.16
C SER A 217 10.73 -10.20 10.08
N GLN A 218 10.58 -9.28 11.03
CA GLN A 218 11.64 -9.00 12.00
C GLN A 218 12.05 -10.26 12.76
N ALA A 219 11.08 -11.08 13.19
CA ALA A 219 11.34 -12.31 13.91
C ALA A 219 12.09 -13.35 13.06
N GLU A 220 11.78 -13.48 11.78
CA GLU A 220 12.48 -14.37 10.86
C GLU A 220 13.92 -13.92 10.62
N ARG A 221 14.13 -12.60 10.48
CA ARG A 221 15.49 -12.02 10.34
C ARG A 221 16.34 -12.23 11.59
N GLU A 222 15.80 -11.91 12.76
CA GLU A 222 16.49 -12.11 14.03
C GLU A 222 16.82 -13.60 14.28
N ARG A 223 15.90 -14.49 13.87
CA ARG A 223 16.17 -15.93 13.90
C ARG A 223 17.28 -16.33 12.94
N ALA A 224 17.28 -15.80 11.72
CA ALA A 224 18.33 -16.09 10.73
C ALA A 224 19.70 -15.55 11.19
N GLU A 225 19.74 -14.33 11.74
CA GLU A 225 20.96 -13.72 12.29
C GLU A 225 21.52 -14.56 13.48
N ARG A 226 20.63 -15.02 14.36
CA ARG A 226 21.02 -15.89 15.50
C ARG A 226 21.60 -17.22 15.03
N LEU A 227 20.90 -17.90 14.08
CA LEU A 227 21.38 -19.17 13.54
C LEU A 227 22.72 -19.02 12.80
N ALA A 228 22.91 -17.92 12.09
CA ALA A 228 24.19 -17.62 11.43
C ALA A 228 25.32 -17.38 12.45
N ALA A 229 25.04 -16.68 13.55
CA ALA A 229 26.00 -16.46 14.63
C ALA A 229 26.36 -17.77 15.35
N GLU A 230 25.40 -18.64 15.64
CA GLU A 230 25.62 -19.97 16.25
C GLU A 230 26.45 -20.86 15.31
N ALA A 231 26.17 -20.85 14.00
CA ALA A 231 26.96 -21.62 13.02
C ALA A 231 28.40 -21.10 12.87
N ALA A 232 28.63 -19.79 13.02
CA ALA A 232 29.98 -19.22 13.02
C ALA A 232 30.77 -19.58 14.27
N ALA A 233 30.13 -19.60 15.46
CA ALA A 233 30.73 -19.98 16.70
C ALA A 233 31.13 -21.46 16.75
N ASN A 234 30.35 -22.35 16.12
CA ASN A 234 30.64 -23.79 16.06
C ASN A 234 31.75 -24.19 15.05
N LYS A 235 32.25 -23.20 14.25
CA LYS A 235 33.37 -23.41 13.31
C LYS A 235 34.74 -23.00 13.85
N GLN A 236 34.80 -22.45 15.06
CA GLN A 236 36.02 -22.13 15.81
C GLN A 236 36.34 -23.20 16.86
#